data_8caaed641390ad738ab7b892ab856396
#
_entry.id   8caaed641390ad738ab7b892ab856396
#
_cell.length_a   1.000
_cell.length_b   1.000
_cell.length_c   1.000
_cell.angle_alpha   90.00
_cell.angle_beta   90.00
_cell.angle_gamma   90.00
#
_symmetry.space_group_name_H-M   'P 1'
#
loop_
_entity.id
_entity.type
_entity.pdbx_description
1 polymer ?
#
loop_
_entity_poly.entity_id
_entity_poly.type
_entity_poly.pdbx_seq_one_letter_code
_entity_poly.pdbx_strand_id
1 'polypeptide(L)'
;MSTIEKSIEVNVPVRTAYNQWTQFEEFPSFMEGVNQVTQLDDRHLHWKADIAGQEKEWDAEITEQTPDQRIAWTSRGGAVNDGIVVFQPLSNARSKICLHVAYLPEGFVENIDDECDAVSLRVQGDLERFKAFIETRGRETGSWRGKI
;
A
#
# COMPACT_ATOMS: atom_id res chain seq x y z
N MET A 1 -1.40 -16.44 10.77
CA MET A 1 -1.39 -15.17 10.03
C MET A 1 0.06 -14.74 9.82
N SER A 2 0.41 -14.46 8.58
CA SER A 2 1.78 -14.03 8.27
C SER A 2 1.88 -12.52 8.33
N THR A 3 3.00 -12.02 8.83
CA THR A 3 3.31 -10.59 8.86
C THR A 3 4.38 -10.30 7.82
N ILE A 4 4.12 -9.33 6.96
CA ILE A 4 5.04 -8.88 5.94
C ILE A 4 5.51 -7.49 6.35
N GLU A 5 6.83 -7.30 6.40
CA GLU A 5 7.45 -6.03 6.77
C GLU A 5 8.51 -5.69 5.74
N LYS A 6 8.33 -4.57 5.06
CA LYS A 6 9.23 -4.07 4.03
C LYS A 6 9.39 -2.56 4.18
N SER A 7 10.55 -2.06 3.78
CA SER A 7 10.80 -0.62 3.78
C SER A 7 11.63 -0.21 2.58
N ILE A 8 11.56 1.08 2.25
CA ILE A 8 12.36 1.67 1.18
C ILE A 8 12.64 3.13 1.48
N GLU A 9 13.83 3.60 1.07
CA GLU A 9 14.17 5.02 1.12
C GLU A 9 13.93 5.62 -0.27
N VAL A 10 13.34 6.81 -0.29
CA VAL A 10 13.03 7.52 -1.52
C VAL A 10 13.63 8.93 -1.48
N ASN A 11 14.11 9.41 -2.63
CA ASN A 11 14.78 10.71 -2.74
C ASN A 11 13.75 11.82 -3.01
N VAL A 12 12.73 11.90 -2.17
CA VAL A 12 11.74 12.97 -2.16
C VAL A 12 11.39 13.30 -0.71
N PRO A 13 10.91 14.53 -0.44
CA PRO A 13 10.47 14.90 0.91
C PRO A 13 9.35 13.98 1.41
N VAL A 14 9.25 13.82 2.73
CA VAL A 14 8.20 12.99 3.32
C VAL A 14 6.81 13.45 2.91
N ARG A 15 6.61 14.74 2.75
CA ARG A 15 5.33 15.29 2.29
C ARG A 15 4.96 14.78 0.90
N THR A 16 5.90 14.74 -0.02
CA THR A 16 5.69 14.25 -1.39
C THR A 16 5.35 12.77 -1.38
N ALA A 17 6.10 11.96 -0.63
CA ALA A 17 5.85 10.52 -0.51
C ALA A 17 4.47 10.26 0.10
N TYR A 18 4.14 10.93 1.18
CA TYR A 18 2.85 10.79 1.84
C TYR A 18 1.70 11.21 0.92
N ASN A 19 1.81 12.39 0.30
CA ASN A 19 0.75 12.90 -0.58
C ASN A 19 0.46 11.91 -1.72
N GLN A 20 1.51 11.36 -2.35
CA GLN A 20 1.31 10.38 -3.42
C GLN A 20 0.61 9.12 -2.88
N TRP A 21 0.95 8.68 -1.69
CA TRP A 21 0.32 7.49 -1.10
C TRP A 21 -1.16 7.70 -0.81
N THR A 22 -1.63 8.93 -0.64
CA THR A 22 -3.05 9.22 -0.45
C THR A 22 -3.86 9.08 -1.73
N GLN A 23 -3.20 9.00 -2.88
CA GLN A 23 -3.86 8.85 -4.18
C GLN A 23 -4.04 7.37 -4.50
N PHE A 24 -4.94 6.72 -3.78
CA PHE A 24 -5.14 5.26 -3.84
C PHE A 24 -5.51 4.77 -5.23
N GLU A 25 -6.25 5.56 -5.99
CA GLU A 25 -6.67 5.18 -7.34
C GLU A 25 -5.52 5.19 -8.36
N GLU A 26 -4.36 5.75 -7.98
CA GLU A 26 -3.14 5.70 -8.78
C GLU A 26 -2.29 4.45 -8.53
N PHE A 27 -2.64 3.64 -7.54
CA PHE A 27 -1.85 2.45 -7.17
C PHE A 27 -1.59 1.51 -8.35
N PRO A 28 -2.52 1.26 -9.28
CA PRO A 28 -2.21 0.40 -10.43
C PRO A 28 -1.02 0.88 -11.27
N SER A 29 -0.67 2.16 -11.19
CA SER A 29 0.46 2.72 -11.95
C SER A 29 1.81 2.21 -11.46
N PHE A 30 1.92 1.73 -10.22
CA PHE A 30 3.19 1.23 -9.67
C PHE A 30 3.05 -0.06 -8.86
N MET A 31 1.83 -0.52 -8.59
CA MET A 31 1.60 -1.78 -7.89
C MET A 31 1.21 -2.85 -8.89
N GLU A 32 2.17 -3.72 -9.20
CA GLU A 32 1.92 -4.83 -10.11
C GLU A 32 0.85 -5.75 -9.55
N GLY A 33 -0.06 -6.20 -10.41
CA GLY A 33 -1.16 -7.07 -10.01
C GLY A 33 -2.35 -6.36 -9.39
N VAL A 34 -2.23 -5.10 -9.02
CA VAL A 34 -3.38 -4.29 -8.63
C VAL A 34 -4.05 -3.79 -9.90
N ASN A 35 -5.26 -4.28 -10.16
CA ASN A 35 -5.98 -3.95 -11.39
C ASN A 35 -6.76 -2.65 -11.25
N GLN A 36 -7.35 -2.42 -10.07
CA GLN A 36 -8.15 -1.23 -9.81
C GLN A 36 -8.28 -0.99 -8.31
N VAL A 37 -8.23 0.26 -7.90
CA VAL A 37 -8.61 0.71 -6.57
C VAL A 37 -9.64 1.81 -6.76
N THR A 38 -10.80 1.69 -6.11
CA THR A 38 -11.85 2.69 -6.15
C THR A 38 -12.03 3.24 -4.75
N GLN A 39 -11.88 4.55 -4.58
CA GLN A 39 -12.14 5.21 -3.32
C GLN A 39 -13.63 5.56 -3.24
N LEU A 40 -14.35 4.95 -2.30
CA LEU A 40 -15.78 5.11 -2.13
C LEU A 40 -16.13 6.35 -1.31
N ASP A 41 -15.29 6.64 -0.32
CA ASP A 41 -15.38 7.85 0.51
C ASP A 41 -14.03 8.04 1.22
N ASP A 42 -13.95 8.95 2.19
CA ASP A 42 -12.69 9.27 2.87
C ASP A 42 -12.06 8.08 3.60
N ARG A 43 -12.87 7.06 3.94
CA ARG A 43 -12.44 5.91 4.74
C ARG A 43 -12.52 4.58 4.03
N HIS A 44 -13.24 4.47 2.90
CA HIS A 44 -13.56 3.19 2.30
C HIS A 44 -13.01 3.07 0.89
N LEU A 45 -12.39 1.91 0.62
CA LEU A 45 -11.79 1.58 -0.66
C LEU A 45 -12.28 0.21 -1.12
N HIS A 46 -12.37 0.02 -2.43
CA HIS A 46 -12.60 -1.27 -3.04
C HIS A 46 -11.41 -1.64 -3.92
N TRP A 47 -10.86 -2.83 -3.72
CA TRP A 47 -9.67 -3.31 -4.41
C TRP A 47 -9.98 -4.47 -5.34
N LYS A 48 -9.33 -4.47 -6.50
CA LYS A 48 -9.26 -5.62 -7.42
C LYS A 48 -7.80 -5.87 -7.74
N ALA A 49 -7.34 -7.10 -7.46
CA ALA A 49 -5.94 -7.44 -7.66
C ALA A 49 -5.79 -8.92 -8.05
N ASP A 50 -4.71 -9.22 -8.77
CA ASP A 50 -4.29 -10.59 -9.03
C ASP A 50 -3.25 -10.99 -8.00
N ILE A 51 -3.54 -12.04 -7.23
CA ILE A 51 -2.64 -12.56 -6.21
C ILE A 51 -2.45 -14.05 -6.47
N ALA A 52 -1.20 -14.47 -6.64
CA ALA A 52 -0.84 -15.87 -6.88
C ALA A 52 -1.63 -16.48 -8.04
N GLY A 53 -1.86 -15.70 -9.11
CA GLY A 53 -2.56 -16.14 -10.30
C GLY A 53 -4.08 -16.11 -10.21
N GLN A 54 -4.64 -15.58 -9.13
CA GLN A 54 -6.09 -15.50 -8.94
C GLN A 54 -6.53 -14.05 -8.76
N GLU A 55 -7.60 -13.64 -9.46
CA GLU A 55 -8.20 -12.34 -9.25
C GLU A 55 -8.98 -12.34 -7.94
N LYS A 56 -8.71 -11.36 -7.10
CA LYS A 56 -9.36 -11.19 -5.80
C LYS A 56 -9.91 -9.78 -5.67
N GLU A 57 -11.04 -9.65 -4.98
CA GLU A 57 -11.64 -8.37 -4.66
C GLU A 57 -11.91 -8.31 -3.17
N TRP A 58 -11.74 -7.14 -2.59
CA TRP A 58 -12.06 -6.92 -1.18
C TRP A 58 -12.28 -5.43 -0.93
N ASP A 59 -12.94 -5.14 0.20
CA ASP A 59 -13.10 -3.79 0.68
C ASP A 59 -12.10 -3.52 1.78
N ALA A 60 -11.66 -2.27 1.88
CA ALA A 60 -10.76 -1.84 2.94
C ALA A 60 -11.29 -0.56 3.58
N GLU A 61 -11.06 -0.44 4.88
CA GLU A 61 -11.39 0.75 5.64
C GLU A 61 -10.12 1.36 6.20
N ILE A 62 -9.94 2.66 6.00
CA ILE A 62 -8.84 3.41 6.60
C ILE A 62 -9.23 3.68 8.05
N THR A 63 -8.44 3.14 8.98
CA THR A 63 -8.69 3.26 10.41
C THR A 63 -7.90 4.40 11.04
N GLU A 64 -6.79 4.81 10.42
CA GLU A 64 -6.00 5.95 10.87
C GLU A 64 -5.32 6.59 9.67
N GLN A 65 -5.33 7.92 9.65
CA GLN A 65 -4.56 8.69 8.66
C GLN A 65 -4.08 9.96 9.31
N THR A 66 -2.75 10.08 9.44
CA THR A 66 -2.10 11.25 10.03
C THR A 66 -1.09 11.77 9.02
N PRO A 67 -1.27 13.01 8.50
CA PRO A 67 -0.42 13.55 7.45
C PRO A 67 1.07 13.47 7.78
N ASP A 68 1.86 13.03 6.80
CA ASP A 68 3.31 12.87 6.85
C ASP A 68 3.80 11.85 7.87
N GLN A 69 2.90 11.08 8.50
CA GLN A 69 3.25 10.12 9.53
C GLN A 69 2.82 8.69 9.19
N ARG A 70 1.52 8.43 9.03
CA ARG A 70 1.05 7.07 8.80
C ARG A 70 -0.36 6.97 8.24
N ILE A 71 -0.60 5.84 7.60
CA ILE A 71 -1.93 5.43 7.14
C ILE A 71 -2.11 3.97 7.55
N ALA A 72 -3.18 3.68 8.29
CA ALA A 72 -3.52 2.30 8.70
C ALA A 72 -4.87 1.90 8.12
N TRP A 73 -5.00 0.62 7.80
CA TRP A 73 -6.22 0.10 7.20
C TRP A 73 -6.54 -1.30 7.71
N THR A 74 -7.81 -1.69 7.55
CA THR A 74 -8.27 -3.05 7.78
C THR A 74 -9.11 -3.49 6.58
N SER A 75 -8.99 -4.76 6.21
CA SER A 75 -9.78 -5.31 5.10
C SER A 75 -11.13 -5.81 5.61
N ARG A 76 -12.11 -5.81 4.70
CA ARG A 76 -13.46 -6.33 4.94
C ARG A 76 -13.84 -7.26 3.80
N GLY A 77 -14.16 -8.51 4.13
CA GLY A 77 -14.42 -9.55 3.14
C GLY A 77 -13.13 -9.97 2.44
N GLY A 78 -13.14 -11.13 1.83
CA GLY A 78 -11.97 -11.65 1.13
C GLY A 78 -10.83 -12.05 2.07
N ALA A 79 -9.61 -11.97 1.56
CA ALA A 79 -8.40 -12.23 2.36
C ALA A 79 -8.23 -11.17 3.44
N VAL A 80 -7.67 -11.56 4.58
CA VAL A 80 -7.27 -10.59 5.61
C VAL A 80 -6.03 -9.86 5.10
N ASN A 81 -6.12 -8.53 5.07
CA ASN A 81 -5.04 -7.65 4.63
C ASN A 81 -5.12 -6.37 5.45
N ASP A 82 -4.68 -6.46 6.69
CA ASP A 82 -4.65 -5.34 7.61
C ASP A 82 -3.23 -4.82 7.66
N GLY A 83 -3.05 -3.50 7.70
CA GLY A 83 -1.71 -2.99 7.72
C GLY A 83 -1.58 -1.54 8.11
N ILE A 84 -0.33 -1.10 8.09
CA ILE A 84 0.03 0.28 8.34
C ILE A 84 1.25 0.64 7.50
N VAL A 85 1.21 1.81 6.89
CA VAL A 85 2.38 2.40 6.25
C VAL A 85 2.81 3.60 7.07
N VAL A 86 4.11 3.65 7.41
CA VAL A 86 4.70 4.70 8.22
C VAL A 86 5.70 5.47 7.38
N PHE A 87 5.68 6.79 7.50
CA PHE A 87 6.54 7.70 6.76
C PHE A 87 7.48 8.40 7.73
N GLN A 88 8.77 8.41 7.39
CA GLN A 88 9.80 9.03 8.24
C GLN A 88 10.63 10.00 7.41
N PRO A 89 10.76 11.28 7.84
CA PRO A 89 11.69 12.19 7.18
C PRO A 89 13.12 11.81 7.52
N LEU A 90 13.97 11.67 6.49
CA LEU A 90 15.41 11.45 6.68
C LEU A 90 16.19 12.76 6.50
N SER A 91 15.69 13.63 5.63
CA SER A 91 16.20 14.97 5.39
C SER A 91 15.11 15.78 4.70
N ASN A 92 15.42 17.02 4.32
CA ASN A 92 14.47 17.86 3.59
C ASN A 92 14.12 17.31 2.19
N ALA A 93 14.93 16.38 1.67
CA ALA A 93 14.78 15.84 0.32
C ALA A 93 14.74 14.32 0.28
N ARG A 94 14.68 13.64 1.43
CA ARG A 94 14.66 12.17 1.50
C ARG A 94 13.72 11.70 2.59
N SER A 95 13.09 10.55 2.36
CA SER A 95 12.20 9.95 3.34
C SER A 95 12.29 8.42 3.28
N LYS A 96 11.78 7.77 4.32
CA LYS A 96 11.72 6.31 4.42
C LYS A 96 10.26 5.90 4.57
N ILE A 97 9.87 4.89 3.82
CA ILE A 97 8.53 4.31 3.86
C ILE A 97 8.66 2.91 4.43
N CYS A 98 7.92 2.64 5.52
CA CYS A 98 7.88 1.33 6.16
C CYS A 98 6.47 0.77 6.07
N LEU A 99 6.32 -0.42 5.48
CA LEU A 99 5.04 -1.07 5.29
C LEU A 99 4.99 -2.35 6.12
N HIS A 100 3.95 -2.47 6.96
CA HIS A 100 3.69 -3.64 7.78
C HIS A 100 2.31 -4.16 7.42
N VAL A 101 2.23 -5.40 6.94
CA VAL A 101 0.98 -6.01 6.51
C VAL A 101 0.79 -7.36 7.22
N ALA A 102 -0.37 -7.56 7.81
CA ALA A 102 -0.81 -8.86 8.28
C ALA A 102 -1.70 -9.46 7.21
N TYR A 103 -1.29 -10.60 6.64
CA TYR A 103 -1.98 -11.22 5.52
C TYR A 103 -2.41 -12.63 5.86
N LEU A 104 -3.67 -12.96 5.56
CA LEU A 104 -4.21 -14.31 5.66
C LEU A 104 -5.11 -14.55 4.43
N PRO A 105 -4.78 -15.55 3.57
CA PRO A 105 -5.61 -15.85 2.41
C PRO A 105 -7.05 -16.20 2.78
N GLU A 106 -7.99 -15.85 1.89
CA GLU A 106 -9.38 -16.18 2.05
C GLU A 106 -9.61 -17.67 1.77
N GLY A 107 -10.39 -18.34 2.64
CA GLY A 107 -10.80 -19.72 2.44
C GLY A 107 -9.68 -20.73 2.55
N PHE A 108 -9.89 -21.91 1.98
CA PHE A 108 -8.89 -22.97 1.95
C PHE A 108 -7.88 -22.70 0.84
N VAL A 109 -6.61 -22.66 1.21
CA VAL A 109 -5.49 -22.51 0.28
C VAL A 109 -4.58 -23.70 0.45
N GLU A 110 -4.28 -24.41 -0.65
CA GLU A 110 -3.45 -25.61 -0.62
C GLU A 110 -2.05 -25.30 -0.08
N ASN A 111 -1.52 -24.12 -0.41
CA ASN A 111 -0.20 -23.70 0.05
C ASN A 111 -0.22 -22.24 0.49
N ILE A 112 -0.53 -22.01 1.77
CA ILE A 112 -0.61 -20.69 2.38
C ILE A 112 0.76 -19.97 2.34
N ASP A 113 1.84 -20.72 2.57
CA ASP A 113 3.19 -20.14 2.59
C ASP A 113 3.57 -19.58 1.22
N ASP A 114 3.23 -20.30 0.15
CA ASP A 114 3.52 -19.83 -1.22
C ASP A 114 2.74 -18.55 -1.55
N GLU A 115 1.48 -18.46 -1.15
CA GLU A 115 0.71 -17.23 -1.37
C GLU A 115 1.28 -16.07 -0.57
N CYS A 116 1.65 -16.29 0.69
CA CYS A 116 2.27 -15.26 1.53
C CYS A 116 3.62 -14.82 0.96
N ASP A 117 4.43 -15.75 0.45
CA ASP A 117 5.70 -15.44 -0.20
C ASP A 117 5.48 -14.60 -1.48
N ALA A 118 4.47 -14.95 -2.27
CA ALA A 118 4.12 -14.19 -3.46
C ALA A 118 3.72 -12.74 -3.11
N VAL A 119 2.93 -12.56 -2.06
CA VAL A 119 2.52 -11.22 -1.58
C VAL A 119 3.74 -10.45 -1.06
N SER A 120 4.64 -11.11 -0.31
CA SER A 120 5.85 -10.48 0.20
C SER A 120 6.75 -9.96 -0.92
N LEU A 121 6.97 -10.77 -1.96
CA LEU A 121 7.75 -10.35 -3.13
C LEU A 121 7.05 -9.22 -3.89
N ARG A 122 5.73 -9.26 -3.99
CA ARG A 122 4.93 -8.23 -4.63
C ARG A 122 5.09 -6.90 -3.90
N VAL A 123 4.97 -6.91 -2.57
CA VAL A 123 5.11 -5.72 -1.76
C VAL A 123 6.49 -5.08 -1.93
N GLN A 124 7.55 -5.89 -1.92
CA GLN A 124 8.90 -5.37 -2.14
C GLN A 124 9.02 -4.71 -3.52
N GLY A 125 8.52 -5.38 -4.57
CA GLY A 125 8.52 -4.82 -5.91
C GLY A 125 7.67 -3.57 -6.03
N ASP A 126 6.52 -3.52 -5.35
CA ASP A 126 5.63 -2.36 -5.35
C ASP A 126 6.32 -1.14 -4.74
N LEU A 127 7.07 -1.32 -3.64
CA LEU A 127 7.84 -0.23 -3.04
C LEU A 127 8.93 0.26 -3.98
N GLU A 128 9.62 -0.64 -4.66
CA GLU A 128 10.65 -0.26 -5.63
C GLU A 128 10.04 0.49 -6.83
N ARG A 129 8.88 0.06 -7.31
CA ARG A 129 8.17 0.74 -8.38
C ARG A 129 7.63 2.10 -7.93
N PHE A 130 7.14 2.20 -6.69
CA PHE A 130 6.74 3.48 -6.11
C PHE A 130 7.92 4.45 -6.08
N LYS A 131 9.09 3.97 -5.63
CA LYS A 131 10.32 4.78 -5.62
C LYS A 131 10.62 5.32 -7.03
N ALA A 132 10.64 4.45 -8.03
CA ALA A 132 10.90 4.86 -9.41
C ALA A 132 9.85 5.86 -9.91
N PHE A 133 8.58 5.60 -9.61
CA PHE A 133 7.46 6.45 -10.02
C PHE A 133 7.61 7.86 -9.46
N ILE A 134 7.80 7.98 -8.14
CA ILE A 134 7.81 9.30 -7.49
C ILE A 134 9.11 10.06 -7.75
N GLU A 135 10.24 9.38 -7.85
CA GLU A 135 11.52 10.02 -8.13
C GLU A 135 11.59 10.50 -9.57
N THR A 136 11.02 9.77 -10.51
CA THR A 136 10.97 10.17 -11.92
C THR A 136 10.06 11.36 -12.12
N ARG A 137 8.91 11.39 -11.45
CA ARG A 137 7.99 12.53 -11.52
C ARG A 137 8.53 13.75 -10.79
N GLY A 138 9.20 13.55 -9.66
CA GLY A 138 9.67 14.60 -8.78
C GLY A 138 8.58 15.28 -7.95
N ARG A 139 7.32 14.89 -8.14
CA ARG A 139 6.18 15.43 -7.38
C ARG A 139 5.01 14.45 -7.40
N GLU A 140 4.10 14.60 -6.46
CA GLU A 140 2.89 13.80 -6.33
C GLU A 140 1.84 14.17 -7.40
N THR A 141 0.92 13.23 -7.68
CA THR A 141 -0.21 13.45 -8.60
C THR A 141 -1.36 14.20 -7.94
N GLY A 142 -1.38 14.23 -6.63
CA GLY A 142 -2.42 14.89 -5.85
C GLY A 142 -2.15 14.70 -4.37
N SER A 143 -3.10 15.11 -3.54
CA SER A 143 -2.96 14.95 -2.09
C SER A 143 -4.31 14.96 -1.39
N TRP A 144 -4.36 14.28 -0.24
CA TRP A 144 -5.45 14.41 0.72
C TRP A 144 -4.80 14.50 2.11
N ARG A 145 -5.02 15.59 2.79
CA ARG A 145 -4.31 15.86 4.06
C ARG A 145 -5.24 15.93 5.25
N GLY A 146 -6.42 15.35 5.12
CA GLY A 146 -7.33 15.20 6.24
C GLY A 146 -6.79 14.19 7.26
N LYS A 147 -7.38 14.19 8.45
CA LYS A 147 -6.99 13.30 9.53
C LYS A 147 -8.14 12.35 9.87
N ILE A 148 -7.82 11.08 9.99
CA ILE A 148 -8.77 10.05 10.40
C ILE A 148 -8.28 9.38 11.67
#